data_664f5b98cc6724b363a0d85cb17138c3
#
_entry.id   664f5b98cc6724b363a0d85cb17138c3
#
_cell.length_a   1.000
_cell.length_b   1.000
_cell.length_c   1.000
_cell.angle_alpha   90.00
_cell.angle_beta   90.00
_cell.angle_gamma   90.00
#
_symmetry.space_group_name_H-M   'P 1'
#
loop_
_entity.id
_entity.type
_entity.pdbx_description
1 polymer ?
#
loop_
_entity_poly.entity_id
_entity_poly.type
_entity_poly.pdbx_seq_one_letter_code
_entity_poly.pdbx_strand_id
1 'polypeptide(L)'
;SGLIHYVYRDAAGIDLPRTAAELGALRTEKPPADALQPGDLVLFRVQGGRKVNHAGIYAGDGRFVHAPSSGGQVRLDRLDDRYWQRCFAGARRVLN
;
A
#
# COMPACT_ATOMS: atom_id res chain seq x y z
N SER A 1 6.86 5.86 -1.60
CA SER A 1 6.86 4.40 -1.55
C SER A 1 8.23 3.76 -1.58
N GLY A 2 9.24 4.50 -1.15
CA GLY A 2 10.57 3.91 -1.01
C GLY A 2 10.58 2.72 -0.08
N LEU A 3 9.77 2.76 0.98
CA LEU A 3 9.63 1.65 1.90
C LEU A 3 9.20 0.37 1.20
N ILE A 4 8.19 0.45 0.35
CA ILE A 4 7.65 -0.72 -0.35
C ILE A 4 8.68 -1.29 -1.32
N HIS A 5 9.30 -0.41 -2.09
CA HIS A 5 10.36 -0.82 -3.01
C HIS A 5 11.47 -1.57 -2.27
N TYR A 6 11.91 -1.03 -1.15
CA TYR A 6 13.00 -1.59 -0.37
C TYR A 6 12.63 -2.94 0.26
N VAL A 7 11.46 -3.00 0.88
CA VAL A 7 11.02 -4.22 1.58
C VAL A 7 10.86 -5.39 0.62
N TYR A 8 10.22 -5.15 -0.53
CA TYR A 8 9.99 -6.23 -1.50
C TYR A 8 11.27 -6.68 -2.17
N ARG A 9 12.18 -5.77 -2.40
CA ARG A 9 13.48 -6.12 -2.95
C ARG A 9 14.26 -7.00 -1.98
N ASP A 10 14.33 -6.61 -0.71
CA ASP A 10 15.10 -7.36 0.29
C ASP A 10 14.44 -8.68 0.67
N ALA A 11 13.14 -8.68 0.90
CA ALA A 11 12.45 -9.84 1.44
C ALA A 11 12.03 -10.84 0.38
N ALA A 12 11.74 -10.40 -0.84
CA ALA A 12 11.17 -11.25 -1.86
C ALA A 12 11.93 -11.22 -3.20
N GLY A 13 12.94 -10.38 -3.31
CA GLY A 13 13.68 -10.23 -4.57
C GLY A 13 12.86 -9.64 -5.70
N ILE A 14 11.81 -8.90 -5.37
CA ILE A 14 10.90 -8.32 -6.34
C ILE A 14 11.21 -6.83 -6.49
N ASP A 15 11.45 -6.40 -7.74
CA ASP A 15 11.64 -5.00 -8.05
C ASP A 15 10.29 -4.33 -8.28
N LEU A 16 9.90 -3.47 -7.36
CA LEU A 16 8.67 -2.70 -7.48
C LEU A 16 8.98 -1.24 -7.77
N PRO A 17 8.05 -0.54 -8.43
CA PRO A 17 8.20 0.91 -8.64
C PRO A 17 8.34 1.64 -7.31
N ARG A 18 8.95 2.83 -7.37
CA ARG A 18 9.19 3.63 -6.16
C ARG A 18 8.08 4.62 -5.84
N THR A 19 7.19 4.90 -6.78
CA THR A 19 6.11 5.85 -6.54
C THR A 19 4.79 5.14 -6.37
N ALA A 20 3.92 5.73 -5.55
CA ALA A 20 2.58 5.19 -5.32
C ALA A 20 1.76 5.15 -6.62
N ALA A 21 1.90 6.19 -7.46
CA ALA A 21 1.19 6.23 -8.73
C ALA A 21 1.58 5.06 -9.63
N GLU A 22 2.86 4.74 -9.70
CA GLU A 22 3.34 3.60 -10.48
C GLU A 22 2.88 2.27 -9.90
N LEU A 23 2.86 2.15 -8.58
CA LEU A 23 2.31 0.96 -7.94
C LEU A 23 0.84 0.77 -8.29
N GLY A 24 0.09 1.85 -8.35
CA GLY A 24 -1.32 1.80 -8.75
C GLY A 24 -1.53 1.41 -10.20
N ALA A 25 -0.51 1.58 -11.04
CA ALA A 25 -0.56 1.23 -12.45
C ALA A 25 -0.12 -0.21 -12.73
N LEU A 26 0.31 -0.96 -11.71
CA LEU A 26 0.72 -2.35 -11.89
C LEU A 26 -0.43 -3.20 -12.43
N ARG A 27 -0.10 -4.05 -13.39
CA ARG A 27 -1.08 -4.99 -13.97
C ARG A 27 -0.98 -6.34 -13.29
N THR A 28 -1.26 -6.35 -12.01
CA THR A 28 -1.25 -7.57 -11.20
C THR A 28 -2.64 -7.80 -10.65
N GLU A 29 -2.81 -8.88 -9.92
CA GLU A 29 -4.08 -9.20 -9.27
C GLU A 29 -4.51 -8.05 -8.38
N LYS A 30 -5.81 -7.74 -8.39
CA LYS A 30 -6.39 -6.65 -7.60
C LYS A 30 -7.36 -7.27 -6.59
N PRO A 31 -6.88 -7.70 -5.43
CA PRO A 31 -7.77 -8.32 -4.45
C PRO A 31 -8.78 -7.29 -3.93
N PRO A 32 -10.02 -7.74 -3.67
CA PRO A 32 -11.00 -6.85 -3.05
C PRO A 32 -10.62 -6.57 -1.60
N ALA A 33 -11.17 -5.50 -1.05
CA ALA A 33 -10.82 -5.03 0.29
C ALA A 33 -11.12 -6.07 1.37
N ASP A 34 -12.09 -6.94 1.15
CA ASP A 34 -12.45 -7.97 2.12
C ASP A 34 -11.69 -9.28 1.95
N ALA A 35 -10.75 -9.35 1.02
CA ALA A 35 -9.96 -10.55 0.76
C ALA A 35 -8.46 -10.27 0.71
N LEU A 36 -8.03 -9.25 1.44
CA LEU A 36 -6.62 -8.89 1.51
C LEU A 36 -5.82 -9.95 2.27
N GLN A 37 -4.59 -10.17 1.82
CA GLN A 37 -3.65 -11.08 2.47
C GLN A 37 -2.39 -10.30 2.87
N PRO A 38 -1.69 -10.72 3.93
CA PRO A 38 -0.43 -10.09 4.29
C PRO A 38 0.52 -10.05 3.09
N GLY A 39 1.12 -8.88 2.86
CA GLY A 39 1.98 -8.66 1.71
C GLY A 39 1.28 -8.00 0.54
N ASP A 40 -0.04 -7.90 0.54
CA ASP A 40 -0.73 -7.14 -0.49
C ASP A 40 -0.41 -5.66 -0.34
N LEU A 41 -0.30 -4.96 -1.47
CA LEU A 41 -0.13 -3.51 -1.46
C LEU A 41 -1.50 -2.86 -1.33
N VAL A 42 -1.61 -1.88 -0.45
CA VAL A 42 -2.83 -1.10 -0.30
C VAL A 42 -2.55 0.33 -0.78
N LEU A 43 -3.47 0.87 -1.55
CA LEU A 43 -3.27 2.12 -2.28
C LEU A 43 -4.26 3.16 -1.79
N PHE A 44 -3.82 4.40 -1.72
CA PHE A 44 -4.63 5.49 -1.18
C PHE A 44 -4.51 6.75 -2.01
N ARG A 45 -5.59 7.52 -2.02
CA ARG A 45 -5.61 8.91 -2.47
C ARG A 45 -5.79 9.78 -1.24
N VAL A 46 -4.67 10.32 -0.73
CA VAL A 46 -4.70 11.10 0.50
C VAL A 46 -4.80 12.60 0.17
N GLN A 47 -5.27 13.36 1.15
CA GLN A 47 -5.35 14.82 1.08
C GLN A 47 -6.14 15.32 -0.14
N GLY A 48 -7.24 14.63 -0.44
CA GLY A 48 -8.10 15.03 -1.55
C GLY A 48 -7.51 14.81 -2.93
N GLY A 49 -6.44 14.03 -3.04
CA GLY A 49 -5.80 13.75 -4.32
C GLY A 49 -6.70 12.99 -5.27
N ARG A 50 -6.52 13.20 -6.57
CA ARG A 50 -7.29 12.53 -7.61
C ARG A 50 -6.64 11.24 -8.07
N LYS A 51 -5.36 11.09 -7.80
CA LYS A 51 -4.58 9.90 -8.20
C LYS A 51 -4.05 9.22 -6.97
N VAL A 52 -3.72 7.94 -7.10
CA VAL A 52 -3.01 7.22 -6.04
C VAL A 52 -1.72 7.97 -5.73
N ASN A 53 -1.57 8.38 -4.49
CA ASN A 53 -0.41 9.15 -4.05
C ASN A 53 0.18 8.63 -2.75
N HIS A 54 -0.34 7.54 -2.22
CA HIS A 54 0.19 6.91 -1.02
C HIS A 54 -0.06 5.41 -1.07
N ALA A 55 0.82 4.63 -0.48
CA ALA A 55 0.71 3.18 -0.49
C ALA A 55 1.28 2.61 0.80
N GLY A 56 0.81 1.41 1.14
CA GLY A 56 1.30 0.65 2.27
C GLY A 56 1.31 -0.83 1.97
N ILE A 57 1.72 -1.63 2.95
CA ILE A 57 1.77 -3.08 2.88
C ILE A 57 0.79 -3.63 3.90
N TYR A 58 -0.17 -4.44 3.44
CA TYR A 58 -1.12 -5.06 4.35
C TYR A 58 -0.40 -6.06 5.26
N ALA A 59 -0.62 -5.94 6.56
CA ALA A 59 0.07 -6.75 7.56
C ALA A 59 -0.80 -7.86 8.14
N GLY A 60 -2.07 -7.93 7.72
CA GLY A 60 -3.05 -8.84 8.32
C GLY A 60 -3.84 -8.14 9.42
N ASP A 61 -4.93 -8.77 9.83
CA ASP A 61 -5.80 -8.29 10.93
C ASP A 61 -6.29 -6.85 10.74
N GLY A 62 -6.52 -6.46 9.50
CA GLY A 62 -7.04 -5.13 9.20
C GLY A 62 -6.03 -4.01 9.33
N ARG A 63 -4.74 -4.31 9.38
CA ARG A 63 -3.69 -3.31 9.57
C ARG A 63 -2.74 -3.25 8.40
N PHE A 64 -2.13 -2.09 8.21
CA PHE A 64 -1.14 -1.91 7.15
C PHE A 64 0.04 -1.09 7.66
N VAL A 65 1.20 -1.37 7.09
CA VAL A 65 2.47 -0.69 7.39
C VAL A 65 2.73 0.31 6.29
N HIS A 66 3.09 1.53 6.66
CA HIS A 66 3.41 2.56 5.69
C HIS A 66 4.33 3.61 6.31
N ALA A 67 4.91 4.43 5.44
CA ALA A 67 5.74 5.56 5.86
C ALA A 67 5.03 6.83 5.41
N PRO A 68 4.58 7.68 6.34
CA PRO A 68 3.94 8.94 5.96
C PRO A 68 4.86 9.81 5.14
N SER A 69 4.27 10.61 4.25
CA SER A 69 5.02 11.40 3.29
C SER A 69 5.86 12.52 3.90
N SER A 70 5.64 12.86 5.13
CA SER A 70 6.33 13.97 5.79
C SER A 70 7.66 13.57 6.43
N GLY A 71 8.29 12.51 5.93
CA GLY A 71 9.57 12.05 6.47
C GLY A 71 9.44 11.40 7.83
N GLY A 72 8.24 11.01 8.19
CA GLY A 72 7.98 10.37 9.45
C GLY A 72 8.44 8.93 9.49
N GLN A 73 8.31 8.36 10.66
CA GLN A 73 8.67 6.98 10.89
C GLN A 73 7.66 6.04 10.26
N VAL A 74 8.10 4.80 10.03
CA VAL A 74 7.22 3.73 9.62
C VAL A 74 6.14 3.53 10.69
N ARG A 75 4.89 3.40 10.25
CA ARG A 75 3.74 3.28 11.14
C ARG A 75 2.89 2.08 10.77
N LEU A 76 2.17 1.58 11.76
CA LEU A 76 1.13 0.57 11.59
C LEU A 76 -0.21 1.25 11.87
N ASP A 77 -1.09 1.27 10.87
CA ASP A 77 -2.42 1.87 11.00
C ASP A 77 -3.50 0.88 10.61
N ARG A 78 -4.75 1.18 10.97
CA ARG A 78 -5.89 0.30 10.68
C ARG A 78 -6.58 0.74 9.39
N LEU A 79 -6.88 -0.23 8.54
CA LEU A 79 -7.63 0.05 7.31
C LEU A 79 -9.07 0.45 7.61
N ASP A 80 -9.64 -0.01 8.72
CA ASP A 80 -11.02 0.33 9.08
C ASP A 80 -11.14 1.71 9.77
N ASP A 81 -10.04 2.39 9.99
CA ASP A 81 -10.08 3.78 10.41
C ASP A 81 -10.82 4.61 9.36
N ARG A 82 -11.67 5.53 9.82
CA ARG A 82 -12.54 6.29 8.93
C ARG A 82 -11.76 7.06 7.86
N TYR A 83 -10.65 7.66 8.25
CA TYR A 83 -9.82 8.40 7.30
C TYR A 83 -9.27 7.47 6.21
N TRP A 84 -8.69 6.34 6.63
CA TRP A 84 -8.06 5.42 5.67
C TRP A 84 -9.10 4.73 4.79
N GLN A 85 -10.28 4.42 5.32
CA GLN A 85 -11.36 3.89 4.49
C GLN A 85 -11.76 4.88 3.39
N ARG A 86 -11.81 6.15 3.74
CA ARG A 86 -12.21 7.19 2.80
C ARG A 86 -11.19 7.38 1.69
N CYS A 87 -9.92 7.20 2.02
CA CYS A 87 -8.81 7.39 1.08
C CYS A 87 -8.50 6.13 0.26
N PHE A 88 -9.00 4.98 0.67
CA PHE A 88 -8.63 3.70 0.06
C PHE A 88 -8.98 3.68 -1.42
N ALA A 89 -8.02 3.31 -2.26
CA ALA A 89 -8.16 3.34 -3.71
C ALA A 89 -8.01 1.96 -4.35
N GLY A 90 -7.77 0.93 -3.55
CA GLY A 90 -7.63 -0.42 -4.08
C GLY A 90 -6.38 -1.11 -3.59
N ALA A 91 -6.12 -2.28 -4.13
CA ALA A 91 -4.98 -3.10 -3.71
C ALA A 91 -4.36 -3.78 -4.91
N ARG A 92 -3.12 -4.25 -4.73
CA ARG A 92 -2.41 -5.04 -5.73
C ARG A 92 -1.73 -6.21 -5.04
N ARG A 93 -1.83 -7.39 -5.62
CA ARG A 93 -1.16 -8.57 -5.09
C ARG A 93 0.01 -8.91 -5.99
N VAL A 94 1.22 -8.85 -5.45
CA VAL A 94 2.44 -9.17 -6.17
C VAL A 94 3.11 -10.43 -5.63
N LEU A 95 2.72 -10.89 -4.46
CA LEU A 95 3.17 -12.16 -3.91
C LEU A 95 2.16 -13.26 -4.24
N ASN A 96 2.66 -14.45 -4.48
CA ASN A 96 1.82 -15.62 -4.76
C ASN A 96 1.51 -16.40 -3.49
#